data_68e4ceb6ac9bbdbc278192706444c724
#
_entry.id   68e4ceb6ac9bbdbc278192706444c724
#
_cell.length_a   1.000
_cell.length_b   1.000
_cell.length_c   1.000
_cell.angle_alpha   90.00
_cell.angle_beta   90.00
_cell.angle_gamma   90.00
#
_symmetry.space_group_name_H-M   'P 1'
#
loop_
_entity.id
_entity.type
_entity.pdbx_description
1 polymer ?
#
loop_
_entity_poly.entity_id
_entity_poly.type
_entity_poly.pdbx_seq_one_letter_code
_entity_poly.pdbx_strand_id
1 'polypeptide(L)'
;KSKKDEGLLTLVERKTRNTMVRKIPGKTVEAVMAELERLREDFGSGFSRVFKTITSDNGSEFSDLATLEIDDTKVYFTHPYSSFERGTNERHNGLLRRFIPKGKWIAGYSHEAIGLLEDWINGLPRKILGYKAPEELFDLELDLIYAR
;
A
#
# COMPACT_ATOMS: atom_id res chain seq x y z
N LYS A 1 1.22 -11.52 -22.94
CA LYS A 1 1.03 -11.71 -21.49
C LYS A 1 -0.44 -11.75 -21.14
N SER A 2 -0.83 -12.69 -20.32
CA SER A 2 -2.22 -12.85 -19.93
C SER A 2 -2.66 -11.71 -18.99
N LYS A 3 -3.89 -11.25 -19.14
CA LYS A 3 -4.49 -10.28 -18.23
C LYS A 3 -4.57 -10.80 -16.80
N LYS A 4 -4.55 -12.12 -16.61
CA LYS A 4 -4.52 -12.74 -15.28
C LYS A 4 -3.24 -12.47 -14.52
N ASP A 5 -2.17 -12.08 -15.21
CA ASP A 5 -0.90 -11.80 -14.58
C ASP A 5 -0.85 -10.43 -13.90
N GLU A 6 -1.80 -9.56 -14.23
CA GLU A 6 -1.89 -8.27 -13.55
C GLU A 6 -2.29 -8.46 -12.09
N GLY A 7 -1.80 -7.59 -11.22
CA GLY A 7 -2.07 -7.69 -9.81
C GLY A 7 -2.31 -6.35 -9.15
N LEU A 8 -2.65 -6.42 -7.87
CA LEU A 8 -2.73 -5.25 -7.02
C LEU A 8 -1.58 -5.27 -6.04
N LEU A 9 -0.88 -4.16 -5.97
CA LEU A 9 0.13 -3.93 -4.95
C LEU A 9 -0.48 -3.03 -3.88
N THR A 10 -0.42 -3.47 -2.64
CA THR A 10 -0.93 -2.71 -1.50
C THR A 10 0.25 -2.32 -0.62
N LEU A 11 0.43 -1.03 -0.44
CA LEU A 11 1.51 -0.46 0.38
C LEU A 11 0.88 0.34 1.51
N VAL A 12 1.24 0.04 2.74
CA VAL A 12 0.68 0.71 3.92
C VAL A 12 1.81 1.41 4.67
N GLU A 13 1.67 2.73 4.83
CA GLU A 13 2.58 3.50 5.68
C GLU A 13 2.22 3.20 7.14
N ARG A 14 3.21 2.78 7.93
CA ARG A 14 2.93 2.18 9.24
C ARG A 14 2.43 3.13 10.30
N LYS A 15 2.87 4.37 10.30
CA LYS A 15 2.49 5.33 11.33
C LYS A 15 1.03 5.76 11.22
N THR A 16 0.61 6.13 10.01
CA THR A 16 -0.72 6.68 9.75
C THR A 16 -1.70 5.65 9.22
N ARG A 17 -1.19 4.50 8.80
CA ARG A 17 -1.96 3.45 8.10
C ARG A 17 -2.47 3.89 6.74
N ASN A 18 -1.92 4.98 6.20
CA ASN A 18 -2.28 5.42 4.86
C ASN A 18 -1.91 4.35 3.85
N THR A 19 -2.88 3.98 3.05
CA THR A 19 -2.77 2.85 2.13
C THR A 19 -2.70 3.34 0.70
N MET A 20 -1.72 2.82 -0.05
CA MET A 20 -1.60 3.06 -1.47
C MET A 20 -1.91 1.76 -2.20
N VAL A 21 -2.82 1.83 -3.16
CA VAL A 21 -3.24 0.67 -3.93
C VAL A 21 -2.89 0.92 -5.38
N ARG A 22 -2.11 0.04 -5.98
CA ARG A 22 -1.64 0.22 -7.35
C ARG A 22 -1.87 -1.03 -8.17
N LYS A 23 -2.28 -0.83 -9.42
CA LYS A 23 -2.28 -1.90 -10.42
C LYS A 23 -0.87 -2.09 -10.91
N ILE A 24 -0.42 -3.33 -10.94
CA ILE A 24 0.91 -3.67 -11.49
C ILE A 24 0.74 -4.65 -12.64
N PRO A 25 1.60 -4.55 -13.67
CA PRO A 25 1.46 -5.40 -14.87
C PRO A 25 1.80 -6.86 -14.64
N GLY A 26 2.43 -7.16 -13.52
CA GLY A 26 2.78 -8.53 -13.15
C GLY A 26 3.25 -8.55 -11.71
N LYS A 27 3.21 -9.74 -11.12
CA LYS A 27 3.61 -9.94 -9.73
C LYS A 27 5.10 -10.23 -9.64
N THR A 28 5.91 -9.23 -10.02
CA THR A 28 7.37 -9.33 -10.08
C THR A 28 8.02 -8.27 -9.21
N VAL A 29 9.26 -8.54 -8.81
CA VAL A 29 10.06 -7.58 -8.04
C VAL A 29 10.27 -6.30 -8.85
N GLU A 30 10.47 -6.42 -10.15
CA GLU A 30 10.66 -5.29 -11.06
C GLU A 30 9.44 -4.38 -11.08
N ALA A 31 8.23 -4.96 -11.10
CA ALA A 31 6.99 -4.18 -11.08
C ALA A 31 6.82 -3.44 -9.75
N VAL A 32 7.15 -4.09 -8.64
CA VAL A 32 7.10 -3.46 -7.32
C VAL A 32 8.09 -2.32 -7.23
N MET A 33 9.32 -2.54 -7.68
CA MET A 33 10.36 -1.50 -7.66
C MET A 33 9.98 -0.30 -8.52
N ALA A 34 9.34 -0.53 -9.65
CA ALA A 34 8.86 0.56 -10.51
C ALA A 34 7.85 1.44 -9.78
N GLU A 35 6.93 0.84 -9.03
CA GLU A 35 5.96 1.59 -8.26
C GLU A 35 6.60 2.35 -7.09
N LEU A 36 7.57 1.76 -6.42
CA LEU A 36 8.30 2.43 -5.35
C LEU A 36 9.10 3.62 -5.90
N GLU A 37 9.69 3.48 -7.08
CA GLU A 37 10.39 4.58 -7.75
C GLU A 37 9.44 5.74 -8.09
N ARG A 38 8.25 5.43 -8.58
CA ARG A 38 7.23 6.46 -8.85
C ARG A 38 6.84 7.19 -7.58
N LEU A 39 6.65 6.46 -6.50
CA LEU A 39 6.30 7.03 -5.21
C LEU A 39 7.43 7.94 -4.71
N ARG A 40 8.67 7.51 -4.86
CA ARG A 40 9.83 8.31 -4.51
C ARG A 40 9.89 9.62 -5.32
N GLU A 41 9.64 9.55 -6.61
CA GLU A 41 9.62 10.73 -7.46
C GLU A 41 8.51 11.68 -7.07
N ASP A 42 7.33 11.17 -6.74
CA ASP A 42 6.17 11.98 -6.35
C ASP A 42 6.44 12.78 -5.08
N PHE A 43 7.15 12.19 -4.12
CA PHE A 43 7.42 12.84 -2.84
C PHE A 43 8.77 13.55 -2.79
N GLY A 44 9.64 13.31 -3.78
CA GLY A 44 10.93 13.99 -3.86
C GLY A 44 11.83 13.73 -2.67
N SER A 45 12.57 14.73 -2.24
CA SER A 45 13.56 14.60 -1.16
C SER A 45 12.94 14.24 0.18
N GLY A 46 11.65 14.45 0.36
CA GLY A 46 10.93 14.10 1.59
C GLY A 46 10.47 12.65 1.66
N PHE A 47 10.67 11.87 0.61
CA PHE A 47 10.15 10.50 0.52
C PHE A 47 10.45 9.66 1.77
N SER A 48 11.71 9.58 2.19
CA SER A 48 12.10 8.74 3.33
C SER A 48 11.63 9.29 4.67
N ARG A 49 11.32 10.58 4.75
CA ARG A 49 10.72 11.14 5.96
C ARG A 49 9.23 10.82 6.05
N VAL A 50 8.55 10.80 4.91
CA VAL A 50 7.14 10.42 4.82
C VAL A 50 6.97 8.92 5.03
N PHE A 51 7.77 8.14 4.33
CA PHE A 51 7.67 6.68 4.32
C PHE A 51 8.89 6.05 4.98
N LYS A 52 8.90 6.05 6.30
CA LYS A 52 9.99 5.39 7.04
C LYS A 52 9.87 3.88 6.94
N THR A 53 8.67 3.39 7.09
CA THR A 53 8.38 1.97 7.02
C THR A 53 7.07 1.75 6.28
N ILE A 54 7.14 0.89 5.28
CA ILE A 54 5.99 0.49 4.48
C ILE A 54 5.81 -1.01 4.67
N THR A 55 4.57 -1.46 4.81
CA THR A 55 4.25 -2.88 4.76
C THR A 55 3.41 -3.18 3.54
N SER A 56 3.63 -4.34 2.95
CA SER A 56 2.83 -4.84 1.84
C SER A 56 2.26 -6.19 2.22
N ASP A 57 1.02 -6.44 1.86
CA ASP A 57 0.37 -7.72 2.12
C ASP A 57 0.63 -8.76 1.03
N ASN A 58 1.54 -8.46 0.12
CA ASN A 58 1.88 -9.33 -1.00
C ASN A 58 2.97 -10.36 -0.65
N GLY A 59 3.15 -10.66 0.65
CA GLY A 59 4.23 -11.54 1.10
C GLY A 59 4.24 -12.94 0.50
N SER A 60 3.06 -13.51 0.24
CA SER A 60 2.98 -14.83 -0.36
C SER A 60 3.46 -14.86 -1.82
N GLU A 61 3.40 -13.73 -2.51
CA GLU A 61 3.83 -13.61 -3.90
C GLU A 61 5.33 -13.35 -4.00
N PHE A 62 5.92 -12.85 -2.92
CA PHE A 62 7.34 -12.50 -2.83
C PHE A 62 7.98 -13.23 -1.66
N SER A 63 7.74 -14.55 -1.57
CA SER A 63 8.17 -15.35 -0.44
C SER A 63 9.68 -15.35 -0.20
N ASP A 64 10.46 -15.14 -1.26
CA ASP A 64 11.91 -15.08 -1.16
C ASP A 64 12.42 -13.69 -0.82
N LEU A 65 11.51 -12.72 -0.67
CA LEU A 65 11.85 -11.33 -0.44
C LEU A 65 11.18 -10.84 0.83
N ALA A 66 11.92 -10.83 1.92
CA ALA A 66 11.38 -10.40 3.21
C ALA A 66 11.31 -8.88 3.33
N THR A 67 12.30 -8.20 2.77
CA THR A 67 12.47 -6.76 2.94
C THR A 67 13.13 -6.15 1.71
N LEU A 68 12.66 -4.99 1.31
CA LEU A 68 13.34 -4.13 0.33
C LEU A 68 13.68 -2.81 1.00
N GLU A 69 14.74 -2.18 0.51
CA GLU A 69 15.05 -0.81 0.90
C GLU A 69 15.11 0.06 -0.34
N ILE A 70 14.59 1.26 -0.22
CA ILE A 70 14.76 2.30 -1.21
C ILE A 70 15.05 3.60 -0.45
N ASP A 71 16.22 4.18 -0.69
CA ASP A 71 16.77 5.25 0.15
C ASP A 71 16.79 4.76 1.62
N ASP A 72 16.22 5.51 2.54
CA ASP A 72 16.14 5.09 3.95
C ASP A 72 14.79 4.47 4.31
N THR A 73 13.96 4.19 3.31
CA THR A 73 12.65 3.59 3.51
C THR A 73 12.74 2.08 3.44
N LYS A 74 12.22 1.41 4.46
CA LYS A 74 12.16 -0.05 4.49
C LYS A 74 10.78 -0.53 4.11
N VAL A 75 10.72 -1.52 3.22
CA VAL A 75 9.47 -2.13 2.77
C VAL A 75 9.46 -3.58 3.20
N TYR A 76 8.51 -3.95 4.02
CA TYR A 76 8.35 -5.31 4.53
C TYR A 76 7.19 -5.99 3.82
N PHE A 77 7.43 -7.20 3.33
CA PHE A 77 6.40 -8.03 2.72
C PHE A 77 5.91 -8.99 3.79
N THR A 78 4.64 -8.83 4.20
CA THR A 78 4.08 -9.63 5.27
C THR A 78 3.44 -10.89 4.72
N HIS A 79 3.55 -11.96 5.48
CA HIS A 79 2.88 -13.22 5.15
C HIS A 79 1.52 -13.26 5.84
N PRO A 80 0.55 -13.99 5.26
CA PRO A 80 -0.80 -14.08 5.83
C PRO A 80 -0.84 -14.54 7.28
N TYR A 81 0.19 -15.26 7.72
CA TYR A 81 0.25 -15.81 9.07
C TYR A 81 1.16 -15.04 10.02
N SER A 82 1.62 -13.86 9.60
CA SER A 82 2.43 -13.01 10.47
C SER A 82 1.54 -12.41 11.55
N SER A 83 1.74 -12.81 12.80
CA SER A 83 0.88 -12.37 13.90
C SER A 83 0.95 -10.88 14.16
N PHE A 84 2.09 -10.26 13.91
CA PHE A 84 2.31 -8.84 14.16
C PHE A 84 1.52 -7.93 13.20
N GLU A 85 1.48 -8.31 11.91
CA GLU A 85 0.83 -7.50 10.88
C GLU A 85 -0.58 -7.98 10.54
N ARG A 86 -0.96 -9.12 11.06
CA ARG A 86 -2.15 -9.85 10.66
C ARG A 86 -3.45 -9.06 10.77
N GLY A 87 -3.67 -8.40 11.90
CA GLY A 87 -4.91 -7.66 12.12
C GLY A 87 -5.11 -6.54 11.11
N THR A 88 -4.04 -5.79 10.82
CA THR A 88 -4.08 -4.69 9.84
C THR A 88 -4.32 -5.23 8.44
N ASN A 89 -3.58 -6.27 8.04
CA ASN A 89 -3.70 -6.84 6.71
C ASN A 89 -5.08 -7.48 6.48
N GLU A 90 -5.62 -8.18 7.47
CA GLU A 90 -6.95 -8.78 7.35
C GLU A 90 -8.02 -7.72 7.14
N ARG A 91 -7.92 -6.61 7.85
CA ARG A 91 -8.87 -5.50 7.69
C ARG A 91 -8.78 -4.90 6.29
N HIS A 92 -7.57 -4.62 5.82
CA HIS A 92 -7.36 -4.09 4.46
C HIS A 92 -7.89 -5.03 3.40
N ASN A 93 -7.60 -6.32 3.53
CA ASN A 93 -8.08 -7.32 2.59
C ASN A 93 -9.61 -7.40 2.57
N GLY A 94 -10.23 -7.30 3.73
CA GLY A 94 -11.69 -7.29 3.83
C GLY A 94 -12.30 -6.09 3.11
N LEU A 95 -11.72 -4.91 3.28
CA LEU A 95 -12.19 -3.70 2.62
C LEU A 95 -12.00 -3.78 1.10
N LEU A 96 -10.84 -4.26 0.66
CA LEU A 96 -10.56 -4.41 -0.76
C LEU A 96 -11.52 -5.38 -1.43
N ARG A 97 -11.88 -6.47 -0.74
CA ARG A 97 -12.77 -7.50 -1.31
C ARG A 97 -14.21 -7.04 -1.47
N ARG A 98 -14.61 -5.95 -0.84
CA ARG A 98 -15.91 -5.35 -1.11
C ARG A 98 -15.98 -4.76 -2.52
N PHE A 99 -14.87 -4.23 -3.00
CA PHE A 99 -14.80 -3.58 -4.32
C PHE A 99 -14.27 -4.50 -5.40
N ILE A 100 -13.30 -5.34 -5.05
CA ILE A 100 -12.66 -6.26 -5.99
C ILE A 100 -12.81 -7.67 -5.42
N PRO A 101 -13.92 -8.34 -5.72
CA PRO A 101 -14.15 -9.69 -5.22
C PRO A 101 -13.05 -10.65 -5.69
N LYS A 102 -12.76 -11.61 -4.83
CA LYS A 102 -11.78 -12.65 -5.16
C LYS A 102 -12.19 -13.37 -6.45
N GLY A 103 -11.21 -13.62 -7.32
CA GLY A 103 -11.45 -14.26 -8.58
C GLY A 103 -11.74 -13.33 -9.75
N LYS A 104 -11.93 -12.05 -9.49
CA LYS A 104 -12.06 -11.06 -10.56
C LYS A 104 -10.70 -10.68 -11.10
N TRP A 105 -10.64 -10.40 -12.39
CA TRP A 105 -9.42 -9.95 -13.04
C TRP A 105 -9.17 -8.48 -12.70
N ILE A 106 -7.97 -8.18 -12.24
CA ILE A 106 -7.57 -6.82 -11.92
C ILE A 106 -7.60 -5.94 -13.18
N ALA A 107 -7.30 -6.51 -14.33
CA ALA A 107 -7.34 -5.80 -15.61
C ALA A 107 -8.70 -5.15 -15.91
N GLY A 108 -9.78 -5.66 -15.31
CA GLY A 108 -11.12 -5.08 -15.47
C GLY A 108 -11.33 -3.78 -14.71
N TYR A 109 -10.40 -3.41 -13.86
CA TYR A 109 -10.48 -2.19 -13.04
C TYR A 109 -9.48 -1.17 -13.56
N SER A 110 -9.94 0.05 -13.85
CA SER A 110 -9.05 1.12 -14.32
C SER A 110 -8.17 1.65 -13.18
N HIS A 111 -7.09 2.34 -13.53
CA HIS A 111 -6.26 3.04 -12.54
C HIS A 111 -7.11 4.05 -11.75
N GLU A 112 -8.04 4.70 -12.41
CA GLU A 112 -8.95 5.65 -11.78
C GLU A 112 -9.86 4.97 -10.76
N ALA A 113 -10.42 3.81 -11.09
CA ALA A 113 -11.24 3.03 -10.17
C ALA A 113 -10.45 2.59 -8.94
N ILE A 114 -9.21 2.18 -9.14
CA ILE A 114 -8.31 1.81 -8.04
C ILE A 114 -7.99 3.02 -7.16
N GLY A 115 -7.81 4.20 -7.77
CA GLY A 115 -7.59 5.45 -7.03
C GLY A 115 -8.78 5.82 -6.15
N LEU A 116 -10.00 5.62 -6.64
CA LEU A 116 -11.21 5.87 -5.84
C LEU A 116 -11.31 4.90 -4.66
N LEU A 117 -10.92 3.64 -4.87
CA LEU A 117 -10.87 2.65 -3.80
C LEU A 117 -9.85 3.06 -2.72
N GLU A 118 -8.68 3.52 -3.15
CA GLU A 118 -7.64 4.01 -2.25
C GLU A 118 -8.17 5.18 -1.39
N ASP A 119 -8.83 6.15 -2.01
CA ASP A 119 -9.41 7.29 -1.30
C ASP A 119 -10.45 6.84 -0.28
N TRP A 120 -11.29 5.90 -0.66
CA TRP A 120 -12.32 5.38 0.23
C TRP A 120 -11.71 4.72 1.47
N ILE A 121 -10.71 3.86 1.28
CA ILE A 121 -10.06 3.15 2.37
C ILE A 121 -9.40 4.15 3.34
N ASN A 122 -8.73 5.15 2.81
CA ASN A 122 -8.01 6.13 3.62
C ASN A 122 -8.95 7.12 4.32
N GLY A 123 -10.18 7.22 3.88
CA GLY A 123 -11.19 8.06 4.51
C GLY A 123 -11.96 7.39 5.65
N LEU A 124 -11.73 6.10 5.89
CA LEU A 124 -12.46 5.38 6.94
C LEU A 124 -11.78 5.51 8.30
N PRO A 125 -12.55 5.91 9.35
CA PRO A 125 -12.00 5.97 10.70
C PRO A 125 -11.49 4.61 11.18
N ARG A 126 -10.38 4.62 11.91
CA ARG A 126 -9.76 3.41 12.46
C ARG A 126 -9.67 3.50 13.96
N LYS A 127 -10.10 2.45 14.63
CA LYS A 127 -10.02 2.36 16.08
C LYS A 127 -8.57 2.52 16.57
N ILE A 128 -7.62 1.87 15.88
CA ILE A 128 -6.21 1.92 16.22
C ILE A 128 -5.63 3.34 16.13
N LEU A 129 -6.30 4.22 15.38
CA LEU A 129 -5.88 5.62 15.20
C LEU A 129 -6.74 6.58 16.03
N GLY A 130 -7.39 6.10 17.08
CA GLY A 130 -8.28 6.91 17.88
C GLY A 130 -9.51 7.37 17.12
N TYR A 131 -10.00 6.56 16.20
CA TYR A 131 -11.15 6.82 15.32
C TYR A 131 -10.90 7.92 14.28
N LYS A 132 -9.65 8.27 14.05
CA LYS A 132 -9.28 9.15 12.94
C LYS A 132 -9.08 8.33 11.67
N ALA A 133 -9.26 8.97 10.53
CA ALA A 133 -9.00 8.33 9.25
C ALA A 133 -7.49 8.41 8.92
N PRO A 134 -6.96 7.41 8.21
CA PRO A 134 -5.55 7.47 7.77
C PRO A 134 -5.19 8.75 7.03
N GLU A 135 -6.07 9.26 6.16
CA GLU A 135 -5.78 10.48 5.39
C GLU A 135 -5.59 11.70 6.27
N GLU A 136 -6.34 11.79 7.38
CA GLU A 136 -6.19 12.91 8.31
C GLU A 136 -4.80 12.93 8.94
N LEU A 137 -4.35 11.77 9.40
CA LEU A 137 -3.04 11.64 10.03
C LEU A 137 -1.90 11.81 9.02
N PHE A 138 -2.11 11.30 7.81
CA PHE A 138 -1.13 11.42 6.75
C PHE A 138 -0.93 12.88 6.36
N ASP A 139 -2.01 13.63 6.21
CA ASP A 139 -1.95 15.07 5.91
C ASP A 139 -1.21 15.84 7.00
N LEU A 140 -1.46 15.51 8.27
CA LEU A 140 -0.74 16.12 9.39
C LEU A 140 0.77 15.86 9.30
N GLU A 141 1.17 14.64 8.98
CA GLU A 141 2.57 14.28 8.80
C GLU A 141 3.19 15.03 7.63
N LEU A 142 2.47 15.14 6.52
CA LEU A 142 2.97 15.89 5.36
C LEU A 142 3.17 17.36 5.71
N ASP A 143 2.24 17.94 6.48
CA ASP A 143 2.38 19.33 6.92
C ASP A 143 3.64 19.54 7.77
N LEU A 144 3.92 18.60 8.66
CA LEU A 144 5.11 18.66 9.51
C LEU A 144 6.41 18.50 8.70
N ILE A 145 6.41 17.57 7.75
CA ILE A 145 7.62 17.25 6.98
C ILE A 145 7.93 18.34 5.96
N TYR A 146 6.91 18.84 5.28
CA TYR A 146 7.10 19.84 4.22
C TYR A 146 6.88 21.28 4.68
N ALA A 147 6.57 21.46 5.94
CA ALA A 147 6.29 22.78 6.53
C ALA A 147 5.21 23.57 5.77
N ARG A 148 4.17 22.83 5.37
CA ARG A 148 3.03 23.40 4.63
C ARG A 148 2.11 24.17 5.56
#